data_770c4299345998f026f4259579b72100
#
_entry.id   770c4299345998f026f4259579b72100
#
_cell.length_a   1.000
_cell.length_b   1.000
_cell.length_c   1.000
_cell.angle_alpha   90.00
_cell.angle_beta   90.00
_cell.angle_gamma   90.00
#
_symmetry.space_group_name_H-M   'P 1'
#
loop_
_entity.id
_entity.type
_entity.pdbx_description
1 polymer ?
#
loop_
_entity_poly.entity_id
_entity_poly.type
_entity_poly.pdbx_seq_one_letter_code
_entity_poly.pdbx_strand_id
1 'polypeptide(L)'
;MRFPKALFLIASFGWAIVNLFNTPPVYAADGLDQPRTYIYVLRLTAKFQDEHAWTKEDHGVALRHFERLKAAAEHGPVILAGRTEEAADKTFGIVIFEAPDEKAARAFMENDPAVKSGLMTADLHPYLIAVQRSAQGATTR
;
A
#
# COMPACT_ATOMS: atom_id res chain seq x y z
N MET A 1 9.79 -53.13 70.00
CA MET A 1 9.54 -51.71 69.63
C MET A 1 9.65 -51.64 68.12
N ARG A 2 8.55 -51.33 67.43
CA ARG A 2 8.43 -51.30 66.01
C ARG A 2 8.39 -49.83 65.54
N PHE A 3 9.32 -49.39 64.70
CA PHE A 3 9.26 -48.08 64.10
C PHE A 3 8.54 -48.15 62.74
N PRO A 4 7.64 -47.25 62.40
CA PRO A 4 6.97 -47.24 61.12
C PRO A 4 7.87 -46.56 60.07
N LYS A 5 7.92 -47.15 58.88
CA LYS A 5 8.57 -46.60 57.67
C LYS A 5 7.77 -45.39 57.14
N ALA A 6 8.40 -44.23 57.11
CA ALA A 6 7.85 -43.07 56.45
C ALA A 6 8.03 -43.22 54.94
N LEU A 7 6.92 -43.17 54.18
CA LEU A 7 6.88 -43.21 52.73
C LEU A 7 7.01 -41.75 52.21
N PHE A 8 8.16 -41.42 51.62
CA PHE A 8 8.35 -40.13 50.93
C PHE A 8 7.70 -40.18 49.54
N LEU A 9 6.59 -39.47 49.36
CA LEU A 9 5.97 -39.20 48.08
C LEU A 9 6.71 -38.00 47.46
N ILE A 10 7.52 -38.24 46.43
CA ILE A 10 8.13 -37.20 45.63
C ILE A 10 7.06 -36.75 44.60
N ALA A 11 6.47 -35.60 44.82
CA ALA A 11 5.60 -34.95 43.85
C ALA A 11 6.48 -34.28 42.79
N SER A 12 6.52 -34.90 41.61
CA SER A 12 7.13 -34.29 40.39
C SER A 12 6.28 -33.14 39.87
N PHE A 13 6.67 -31.92 40.20
CA PHE A 13 6.09 -30.73 39.56
C PHE A 13 6.69 -30.60 38.14
N GLY A 14 5.96 -31.11 37.14
CA GLY A 14 6.26 -30.88 35.76
C GLY A 14 5.97 -29.42 35.39
N TRP A 15 7.01 -28.65 35.17
CA TRP A 15 6.89 -27.32 34.56
C TRP A 15 6.52 -27.47 33.09
N ALA A 16 5.27 -27.28 32.76
CA ALA A 16 4.85 -27.04 31.39
C ALA A 16 5.27 -25.63 31.02
N ILE A 17 6.41 -25.51 30.31
CA ILE A 17 6.77 -24.25 29.65
C ILE A 17 5.82 -24.08 28.49
N VAL A 18 4.78 -23.27 28.70
CA VAL A 18 3.91 -22.80 27.62
C VAL A 18 4.71 -21.81 26.78
N ASN A 19 5.13 -22.23 25.58
CA ASN A 19 5.72 -21.37 24.60
C ASN A 19 4.69 -20.35 24.09
N LEU A 20 4.59 -19.19 24.79
CA LEU A 20 3.67 -18.07 24.48
C LEU A 20 4.17 -17.14 23.35
N PHE A 21 5.29 -17.47 22.66
CA PHE A 21 5.93 -16.53 21.73
C PHE A 21 5.88 -16.92 20.25
N ASN A 22 5.05 -17.88 19.85
CA ASN A 22 4.98 -18.29 18.46
C ASN A 22 3.55 -18.26 17.89
N THR A 23 2.75 -17.26 18.26
CA THR A 23 1.58 -16.93 17.47
C THR A 23 2.04 -16.02 16.34
N PRO A 24 1.89 -16.44 15.06
CA PRO A 24 2.09 -15.51 13.96
C PRO A 24 1.14 -14.32 14.16
N PRO A 25 1.52 -13.10 13.75
CA PRO A 25 0.61 -11.97 13.81
C PRO A 25 -0.66 -12.38 13.07
N VAL A 26 -1.76 -12.46 13.81
CA VAL A 26 -3.08 -12.57 13.23
C VAL A 26 -3.30 -11.21 12.56
N TYR A 27 -3.03 -11.15 11.24
CA TYR A 27 -3.62 -10.11 10.42
C TYR A 27 -5.13 -10.34 10.55
N ALA A 28 -5.77 -9.52 11.37
CA ALA A 28 -7.22 -9.53 11.48
C ALA A 28 -7.76 -9.47 10.04
N ALA A 29 -8.63 -10.43 9.70
CA ALA A 29 -9.44 -10.32 8.52
C ALA A 29 -10.37 -9.13 8.79
N ASP A 30 -9.88 -7.92 8.46
CA ASP A 30 -10.67 -6.71 8.54
C ASP A 30 -11.92 -6.93 7.70
N GLY A 31 -13.05 -6.58 8.31
CA GLY A 31 -14.37 -6.86 7.79
C GLY A 31 -14.49 -6.43 6.32
N LEU A 32 -15.24 -7.20 5.56
CA LEU A 32 -15.42 -7.11 4.10
C LEU A 32 -15.96 -5.76 3.59
N ASP A 33 -16.16 -4.77 4.48
CA ASP A 33 -16.73 -3.45 4.18
C ASP A 33 -15.75 -2.27 4.35
N GLN A 34 -14.48 -2.51 4.71
CA GLN A 34 -13.51 -1.42 4.82
C GLN A 34 -12.75 -1.24 3.50
N PRO A 35 -12.58 0.00 3.02
CA PRO A 35 -11.74 0.27 1.86
C PRO A 35 -10.32 -0.28 2.10
N ARG A 36 -9.76 -0.92 1.07
CA ARG A 36 -8.40 -1.42 1.10
C ARG A 36 -7.48 -0.42 0.40
N THR A 37 -6.26 -0.32 0.90
CA THR A 37 -5.27 0.52 0.26
C THR A 37 -4.56 -0.24 -0.85
N TYR A 38 -4.36 0.43 -1.97
CA TYR A 38 -3.65 -0.04 -3.15
C TYR A 38 -2.57 0.97 -3.55
N ILE A 39 -1.58 0.48 -4.24
CA ILE A 39 -0.58 1.30 -4.93
C ILE A 39 -0.54 0.89 -6.39
N TYR A 40 -0.47 1.84 -7.31
CA TYR A 40 0.00 1.53 -8.65
C TYR A 40 1.28 2.31 -8.97
N VAL A 41 2.18 1.62 -9.66
CA VAL A 41 3.48 2.13 -10.08
C VAL A 41 3.41 2.45 -11.57
N LEU A 42 3.74 3.69 -11.93
CA LEU A 42 3.68 4.22 -13.29
C LEU A 42 5.08 4.33 -13.88
N ARG A 43 5.22 3.96 -15.15
CA ARG A 43 6.45 4.18 -15.92
C ARG A 43 6.10 4.71 -17.30
N LEU A 44 6.89 5.64 -17.81
CA LEU A 44 6.79 6.05 -19.22
C LEU A 44 7.03 4.84 -20.13
N THR A 45 6.20 4.68 -21.14
CA THR A 45 6.50 3.69 -22.19
C THR A 45 7.74 4.13 -22.97
N ALA A 46 8.45 3.18 -23.59
CA ALA A 46 9.76 3.43 -24.21
C ALA A 46 9.78 4.63 -25.17
N LYS A 47 8.71 4.84 -25.94
CA LYS A 47 8.56 5.99 -26.84
C LYS A 47 8.70 7.32 -26.10
N PHE A 48 8.15 7.43 -24.90
CA PHE A 48 8.05 8.70 -24.18
C PHE A 48 9.18 8.93 -23.17
N GLN A 49 10.15 8.02 -23.13
CA GLN A 49 11.42 8.26 -22.43
C GLN A 49 12.31 9.27 -23.17
N ASP A 50 12.11 9.48 -24.48
CA ASP A 50 12.70 10.57 -25.24
C ASP A 50 11.77 11.79 -25.23
N GLU A 51 12.23 12.89 -24.62
CA GLU A 51 11.46 14.14 -24.54
C GLU A 51 11.13 14.73 -25.93
N HIS A 52 11.96 14.47 -26.93
CA HIS A 52 11.73 14.93 -28.31
C HIS A 52 10.59 14.18 -29.01
N ALA A 53 10.18 13.03 -28.49
CA ALA A 53 9.05 12.26 -29.04
C ALA A 53 7.68 12.78 -28.60
N TRP A 54 7.64 13.72 -27.64
CA TRP A 54 6.41 14.26 -27.08
C TRP A 54 5.74 15.27 -27.99
N THR A 55 4.48 15.05 -28.28
CA THR A 55 3.64 16.01 -28.99
C THR A 55 2.89 16.92 -28.00
N LYS A 56 2.26 17.97 -28.52
CA LYS A 56 1.39 18.82 -27.72
C LYS A 56 0.22 18.04 -27.09
N GLU A 57 -0.27 17.02 -27.79
CA GLU A 57 -1.34 16.16 -27.30
C GLU A 57 -0.86 15.29 -26.14
N ASP A 58 0.35 14.74 -26.21
CA ASP A 58 0.94 13.93 -25.14
C ASP A 58 1.12 14.76 -23.86
N HIS A 59 1.58 16.01 -23.97
CA HIS A 59 1.63 16.96 -22.86
C HIS A 59 0.22 17.23 -22.30
N GLY A 60 -0.79 17.32 -23.14
CA GLY A 60 -2.19 17.45 -22.73
C GLY A 60 -2.69 16.21 -21.97
N VAL A 61 -2.26 15.00 -22.36
CA VAL A 61 -2.57 13.77 -21.62
C VAL A 61 -1.93 13.80 -20.24
N ALA A 62 -0.64 14.16 -20.15
CA ALA A 62 0.06 14.25 -18.88
C ALA A 62 -0.58 15.28 -17.93
N LEU A 63 -1.04 16.42 -18.47
CA LEU A 63 -1.77 17.42 -17.69
C LEU A 63 -3.08 16.86 -17.15
N ARG A 64 -3.89 16.18 -17.97
CA ARG A 64 -5.15 15.56 -17.52
C ARG A 64 -4.93 14.47 -16.47
N HIS A 65 -3.86 13.70 -16.60
CA HIS A 65 -3.41 12.74 -15.57
C HIS A 65 -3.16 13.45 -14.24
N PHE A 66 -2.34 14.51 -14.24
CA PHE A 66 -2.03 15.27 -13.05
C PHE A 66 -3.30 15.88 -12.41
N GLU A 67 -4.14 16.54 -13.19
CA GLU A 67 -5.38 17.16 -12.72
C GLU A 67 -6.35 16.13 -12.11
N ARG A 68 -6.46 14.95 -12.74
CA ARG A 68 -7.27 13.85 -12.20
C ARG A 68 -6.77 13.37 -10.84
N LEU A 69 -5.45 13.17 -10.70
CA LEU A 69 -4.87 12.73 -9.43
C LEU A 69 -5.00 13.81 -8.36
N LYS A 70 -4.80 15.08 -8.72
CA LYS A 70 -5.01 16.21 -7.82
C LYS A 70 -6.45 16.25 -7.31
N ALA A 71 -7.43 16.20 -8.18
CA ALA A 71 -8.84 16.18 -7.78
C ALA A 71 -9.18 14.95 -6.91
N ALA A 72 -8.61 13.78 -7.23
CA ALA A 72 -8.81 12.57 -6.44
C ALA A 72 -8.10 12.62 -5.07
N ALA A 73 -7.06 13.42 -4.91
CA ALA A 73 -6.42 13.67 -3.61
C ALA A 73 -7.20 14.71 -2.78
N GLU A 74 -7.85 15.66 -3.41
CA GLU A 74 -8.65 16.70 -2.72
C GLU A 74 -10.03 16.17 -2.28
N HIS A 75 -10.68 15.34 -3.08
CA HIS A 75 -12.09 14.97 -2.91
C HIS A 75 -12.38 13.48 -3.14
N GLY A 76 -11.38 12.66 -3.31
CA GLY A 76 -11.53 11.27 -3.71
C GLY A 76 -10.61 10.31 -2.94
N PRO A 77 -10.29 9.15 -3.53
CA PRO A 77 -9.63 8.07 -2.84
C PRO A 77 -8.10 8.20 -2.74
N VAL A 78 -7.46 9.15 -3.43
CA VAL A 78 -5.99 9.25 -3.47
C VAL A 78 -5.45 9.79 -2.16
N ILE A 79 -4.57 9.01 -1.52
CA ILE A 79 -3.86 9.37 -0.29
C ILE A 79 -2.60 10.16 -0.64
N LEU A 80 -1.86 9.70 -1.67
CA LEU A 80 -0.60 10.31 -2.11
C LEU A 80 -0.33 9.94 -3.56
N ALA A 81 0.14 10.91 -4.34
CA ALA A 81 0.69 10.68 -5.67
C ALA A 81 1.99 11.45 -5.83
N GLY A 82 2.96 10.87 -6.52
CA GLY A 82 4.26 11.49 -6.77
C GLY A 82 5.11 10.68 -7.72
N ARG A 83 6.28 11.23 -8.06
CA ARG A 83 7.25 10.56 -8.93
C ARG A 83 8.67 10.78 -8.41
N THR A 84 9.60 9.91 -8.83
CA THR A 84 11.03 10.15 -8.62
C THR A 84 11.53 11.26 -9.55
N GLU A 85 12.61 11.93 -9.15
CA GLU A 85 13.29 12.98 -9.93
C GLU A 85 14.59 12.43 -10.52
N GLU A 86 14.46 11.45 -11.41
CA GLU A 86 15.57 10.78 -12.07
C GLU A 86 15.47 10.94 -13.60
N ALA A 87 16.45 10.42 -14.34
CA ALA A 87 16.37 10.35 -15.79
C ALA A 87 15.14 9.55 -16.24
N ALA A 88 14.57 9.89 -17.40
CA ALA A 88 13.27 9.38 -17.84
C ALA A 88 13.16 7.84 -17.86
N ASP A 89 14.24 7.14 -18.20
CA ASP A 89 14.31 5.67 -18.23
C ASP A 89 14.27 5.04 -16.82
N LYS A 90 14.64 5.80 -15.78
CA LYS A 90 14.64 5.38 -14.36
C LYS A 90 13.48 5.95 -13.58
N THR A 91 12.88 7.02 -14.06
CA THR A 91 11.75 7.69 -13.40
C THR A 91 10.55 6.75 -13.30
N PHE A 92 9.96 6.70 -12.13
CA PHE A 92 8.66 6.08 -11.93
C PHE A 92 7.77 6.97 -11.05
N GLY A 93 6.48 6.85 -11.28
CA GLY A 93 5.44 7.45 -10.43
C GLY A 93 4.81 6.43 -9.52
N ILE A 94 4.25 6.89 -8.40
CA ILE A 94 3.42 6.07 -7.52
C ILE A 94 2.11 6.81 -7.24
N VAL A 95 1.03 6.04 -7.09
CA VAL A 95 -0.25 6.53 -6.58
C VAL A 95 -0.73 5.55 -5.52
N ILE A 96 -0.87 6.03 -4.30
CA ILE A 96 -1.42 5.29 -3.16
C ILE A 96 -2.85 5.77 -2.96
N PHE A 97 -3.82 4.85 -2.92
CA PHE A 97 -5.23 5.18 -2.90
C PHE A 97 -6.07 4.07 -2.24
N GLU A 98 -7.30 4.39 -1.87
CA GLU A 98 -8.27 3.46 -1.31
C GLU A 98 -9.27 3.00 -2.38
N ALA A 99 -9.65 1.73 -2.31
CA ALA A 99 -10.74 1.18 -3.12
C ALA A 99 -11.46 0.06 -2.35
N PRO A 100 -12.74 -0.19 -2.61
CA PRO A 100 -13.50 -1.23 -1.92
C PRO A 100 -12.96 -2.64 -2.22
N ASP A 101 -12.46 -2.86 -3.42
CA ASP A 101 -11.90 -4.13 -3.87
C ASP A 101 -10.86 -3.95 -4.99
N GLU A 102 -10.18 -5.02 -5.36
CA GLU A 102 -9.18 -5.01 -6.44
C GLU A 102 -9.78 -4.65 -7.80
N LYS A 103 -11.01 -5.03 -8.08
CA LYS A 103 -11.69 -4.70 -9.35
C LYS A 103 -11.89 -3.20 -9.48
N ALA A 104 -12.35 -2.54 -8.42
CA ALA A 104 -12.49 -1.09 -8.39
C ALA A 104 -11.13 -0.38 -8.45
N ALA A 105 -10.12 -0.92 -7.75
CA ALA A 105 -8.76 -0.40 -7.80
C ALA A 105 -8.17 -0.47 -9.22
N ARG A 106 -8.34 -1.60 -9.90
CA ARG A 106 -7.91 -1.81 -11.28
C ARG A 106 -8.62 -0.87 -12.24
N ALA A 107 -9.93 -0.72 -12.10
CA ALA A 107 -10.70 0.22 -12.90
C ALA A 107 -10.24 1.68 -12.67
N PHE A 108 -9.90 2.06 -11.44
CA PHE A 108 -9.35 3.37 -11.14
C PHE A 108 -8.01 3.60 -11.86
N MET A 109 -7.10 2.65 -11.81
CA MET A 109 -5.80 2.70 -12.49
C MET A 109 -5.95 2.74 -14.03
N GLU A 110 -6.74 1.84 -14.61
CA GLU A 110 -6.91 1.71 -16.07
C GLU A 110 -7.63 2.93 -16.69
N ASN A 111 -8.45 3.64 -15.92
CA ASN A 111 -9.10 4.88 -16.34
C ASN A 111 -8.22 6.13 -16.19
N ASP A 112 -6.98 5.97 -15.72
CA ASP A 112 -6.03 7.07 -15.72
C ASP A 112 -5.70 7.51 -17.15
N PRO A 113 -5.79 8.81 -17.49
CA PRO A 113 -5.54 9.29 -18.85
C PRO A 113 -4.17 8.88 -19.42
N ALA A 114 -3.13 8.86 -18.58
CA ALA A 114 -1.79 8.46 -19.01
C ALA A 114 -1.66 6.96 -19.29
N VAL A 115 -2.38 6.13 -18.53
CA VAL A 115 -2.44 4.67 -18.74
C VAL A 115 -3.30 4.36 -19.96
N LYS A 116 -4.49 4.95 -20.03
CA LYS A 116 -5.47 4.71 -21.10
C LYS A 116 -4.95 5.13 -22.49
N SER A 117 -4.12 6.16 -22.57
CA SER A 117 -3.53 6.62 -23.81
C SER A 117 -2.27 5.84 -24.22
N GLY A 118 -1.72 5.00 -23.35
CA GLY A 118 -0.45 4.31 -23.56
C GLY A 118 0.79 5.22 -23.37
N LEU A 119 0.61 6.42 -22.79
CA LEU A 119 1.72 7.27 -22.38
C LEU A 119 2.55 6.60 -21.28
N MET A 120 1.86 5.94 -20.34
CA MET A 120 2.45 5.20 -19.23
C MET A 120 1.90 3.78 -19.14
N THR A 121 2.73 2.87 -18.66
CA THR A 121 2.29 1.59 -18.09
C THR A 121 2.03 1.75 -16.61
N ALA A 122 1.19 0.89 -16.05
CA ALA A 122 0.90 0.86 -14.63
C ALA A 122 0.77 -0.56 -14.10
N ASP A 123 1.38 -0.82 -12.94
CA ASP A 123 1.29 -2.07 -12.20
C ASP A 123 0.59 -1.84 -10.87
N LEU A 124 -0.52 -2.56 -10.63
CA LEU A 124 -1.33 -2.45 -9.42
C LEU A 124 -0.94 -3.50 -8.39
N HIS A 125 -0.81 -3.06 -7.13
CA HIS A 125 -0.54 -3.95 -6.00
C HIS A 125 -1.45 -3.62 -4.81
N PRO A 126 -1.92 -4.62 -4.03
CA PRO A 126 -2.43 -4.40 -2.68
C PRO A 126 -1.32 -3.75 -1.84
N TYR A 127 -1.67 -2.79 -1.01
CA TYR A 127 -0.69 -2.03 -0.25
C TYR A 127 -1.09 -1.91 1.22
N LEU A 128 -0.14 -2.02 2.12
CA LEU A 128 -0.32 -1.79 3.55
C LEU A 128 0.53 -0.60 3.99
N ILE A 129 -0.12 0.44 4.46
CA ILE A 129 0.57 1.57 5.08
C ILE A 129 1.02 1.15 6.48
N ALA A 130 2.29 0.84 6.66
CA ALA A 130 2.83 0.44 7.96
C ALA A 130 3.08 1.63 8.90
N VAL A 131 3.48 2.79 8.33
CA VAL A 131 3.75 4.02 9.09
C VAL A 131 3.35 5.23 8.26
N GLN A 132 2.61 6.13 8.85
CA GLN A 132 2.23 7.40 8.24
C GLN A 132 2.45 8.54 9.23
N ARG A 133 2.92 9.68 8.75
CA ARG A 133 2.98 10.89 9.59
C ARG A 133 1.55 11.30 9.97
N SER A 134 1.29 11.47 11.25
CA SER A 134 0.02 12.05 11.71
C SER A 134 -0.19 13.43 11.05
N ALA A 135 -1.40 13.70 10.57
CA ALA A 135 -1.76 15.05 10.15
C ALA A 135 -1.53 15.99 11.35
N GLN A 136 -0.50 16.83 11.27
CA GLN A 136 -0.34 17.89 12.25
C GLN A 136 -1.55 18.80 12.07
N GLY A 137 -2.36 18.92 13.13
CA GLY A 137 -3.53 19.78 13.11
C GLY A 137 -3.15 21.14 12.58
N ALA A 138 -3.90 21.61 11.58
CA ALA A 138 -3.81 22.99 11.13
C ALA A 138 -4.10 23.87 12.36
N THR A 139 -3.03 24.36 12.99
CA THR A 139 -3.16 25.39 14.02
C THR A 139 -3.62 26.63 13.28
N THR A 140 -4.93 26.85 13.31
CA THR A 140 -5.53 28.14 12.91
C THR A 140 -4.94 29.20 13.83
N ARG A 141 -4.06 30.01 13.29
CA ARG A 141 -3.71 31.32 13.86
C ARG A 141 -4.63 32.38 13.31
#